data_4c0056b37996317376dc8038e59aa355
#
_entry.id   4c0056b37996317376dc8038e59aa355
#
_cell.length_a   1.000
_cell.length_b   1.000
_cell.length_c   1.000
_cell.angle_alpha   90.00
_cell.angle_beta   90.00
_cell.angle_gamma   90.00
#
_symmetry.space_group_name_H-M   'P 1'
#
loop_
_entity.id
_entity.type
_entity.pdbx_description
1 polymer ?
#
loop_
_entity_poly.entity_id
_entity_poly.type
_entity_poly.pdbx_seq_one_letter_code
_entity_poly.pdbx_strand_id
1 'polypeptide(L)'
;VEAKRQAVRKKPVRRGEARDRLLAAARDKIIEQGLEGVSIRAINAAAGVSPGILHYHFGSLEELVLELLGRFMDPMMREREDLLRALKAGGHSPTIREIAEILVMPVARLALEHGEDGYGHVCLLARLYADRAPLLEEANMRWASRFNSALFEQLQLANPELHDPEIALRLDLAGQVLLRGLSALHQPPVPWLEQRGVAAVEPWQQVHVVVDFVAAGLGAAQAQPTGFHKPLSRF
;
A
#
# COMPACT_ATOMS: atom_id res chain seq x y z
N VAL A 1 -32.83 35.74 -32.43
CA VAL A 1 -31.37 35.84 -32.35
C VAL A 1 -30.87 34.54 -31.72
N GLU A 2 -30.52 33.58 -32.60
CA GLU A 2 -29.95 32.26 -32.17
C GLU A 2 -28.50 32.43 -31.81
N ALA A 3 -28.17 32.24 -30.54
CA ALA A 3 -26.79 32.13 -30.09
C ALA A 3 -26.27 30.70 -30.38
N LYS A 4 -25.46 30.54 -31.44
CA LYS A 4 -24.69 29.34 -31.73
C LYS A 4 -23.76 29.02 -30.53
N ARG A 5 -24.07 27.96 -29.79
CA ARG A 5 -23.13 27.35 -28.84
C ARG A 5 -21.95 26.78 -29.64
N GLN A 6 -20.83 27.48 -29.65
CA GLN A 6 -19.56 26.94 -30.11
C GLN A 6 -19.11 25.81 -29.19
N ALA A 7 -19.22 24.58 -29.65
CA ALA A 7 -18.61 23.43 -29.04
C ALA A 7 -17.07 23.61 -29.09
N VAL A 8 -16.45 23.85 -27.96
CA VAL A 8 -14.99 23.88 -27.85
C VAL A 8 -14.49 22.49 -28.21
N ARG A 9 -13.92 22.34 -29.42
CA ARG A 9 -13.22 21.12 -29.84
C ARG A 9 -12.03 20.92 -28.92
N LYS A 10 -12.12 19.99 -27.96
CA LYS A 10 -10.97 19.54 -27.16
C LYS A 10 -9.88 19.03 -28.12
N LYS A 11 -8.66 19.59 -28.00
CA LYS A 11 -7.49 19.10 -28.74
C LYS A 11 -7.33 17.61 -28.56
N PRO A 12 -6.97 16.83 -29.61
CA PRO A 12 -6.72 15.40 -29.45
C PRO A 12 -5.56 15.21 -28.46
N VAL A 13 -5.83 14.42 -27.42
CA VAL A 13 -4.85 14.06 -26.38
C VAL A 13 -3.77 13.20 -27.03
N ARG A 14 -2.49 13.52 -26.81
CA ARG A 14 -1.38 12.70 -27.31
C ARG A 14 -1.45 11.31 -26.69
N ARG A 15 -1.05 10.25 -27.42
CA ARG A 15 -1.22 8.84 -27.01
C ARG A 15 -0.66 8.51 -25.62
N GLY A 16 0.52 9.06 -25.26
CA GLY A 16 1.11 8.90 -23.92
C GLY A 16 0.31 9.64 -22.84
N GLU A 17 -0.15 10.84 -23.12
CA GLU A 17 -0.94 11.66 -22.20
C GLU A 17 -2.29 11.01 -21.84
N ALA A 18 -2.96 10.34 -22.78
CA ALA A 18 -4.22 9.62 -22.51
C ALA A 18 -3.99 8.46 -21.52
N ARG A 19 -2.88 7.75 -21.69
CA ARG A 19 -2.52 6.62 -20.85
C ARG A 19 -2.24 7.05 -19.40
N ASP A 20 -1.47 8.12 -19.21
CA ASP A 20 -1.16 8.64 -17.89
C ASP A 20 -2.39 9.22 -17.18
N ARG A 21 -3.28 9.89 -17.93
CA ARG A 21 -4.56 10.36 -17.39
C ARG A 21 -5.46 9.20 -16.94
N LEU A 22 -5.49 8.09 -17.67
CA LEU A 22 -6.26 6.90 -17.29
C LEU A 22 -5.72 6.28 -16.00
N LEU A 23 -4.39 6.17 -15.86
CA LEU A 23 -3.76 5.64 -14.65
C LEU A 23 -4.05 6.52 -13.43
N ALA A 24 -3.91 7.84 -13.56
CA ALA A 24 -4.23 8.77 -12.48
C ALA A 24 -5.71 8.71 -12.09
N ALA A 25 -6.62 8.75 -13.09
CA ALA A 25 -8.05 8.67 -12.84
C ALA A 25 -8.48 7.35 -12.19
N ALA A 26 -7.87 6.22 -12.59
CA ALA A 26 -8.14 4.92 -12.00
C ALA A 26 -7.66 4.88 -10.54
N ARG A 27 -6.43 5.34 -10.25
CA ARG A 27 -5.90 5.44 -8.90
C ARG A 27 -6.88 6.19 -7.98
N ASP A 28 -7.25 7.41 -8.37
CA ASP A 28 -8.07 8.29 -7.55
C ASP A 28 -9.48 7.70 -7.35
N LYS A 29 -10.07 7.13 -8.39
CA LYS A 29 -11.38 6.48 -8.29
C LYS A 29 -11.38 5.23 -7.42
N ILE A 30 -10.33 4.41 -7.48
CA ILE A 30 -10.22 3.22 -6.65
C ILE A 30 -10.01 3.61 -5.18
N ILE A 31 -9.21 4.64 -4.89
CA ILE A 31 -9.05 5.16 -3.52
C ILE A 31 -10.39 5.61 -2.95
N GLU A 32 -11.21 6.31 -3.75
CA GLU A 32 -12.52 6.82 -3.31
C GLU A 32 -13.56 5.71 -3.10
N GLN A 33 -13.67 4.76 -4.03
CA GLN A 33 -14.84 3.87 -4.17
C GLN A 33 -14.52 2.38 -3.98
N GLY A 34 -13.23 2.01 -3.86
CA GLY A 34 -12.78 0.63 -3.94
C GLY A 34 -12.75 0.09 -5.37
N LEU A 35 -12.05 -1.02 -5.58
CA LEU A 35 -11.91 -1.62 -6.91
C LEU A 35 -13.25 -2.09 -7.49
N GLU A 36 -14.08 -2.72 -6.68
CA GLU A 36 -15.41 -3.23 -7.11
C GLU A 36 -16.42 -2.11 -7.38
N GLY A 37 -16.26 -0.93 -6.75
CA GLY A 37 -17.14 0.22 -6.93
C GLY A 37 -16.87 1.03 -8.20
N VAL A 38 -15.75 0.76 -8.89
CA VAL A 38 -15.29 1.59 -10.02
C VAL A 38 -15.68 0.98 -11.36
N SER A 39 -16.26 1.80 -12.24
CA SER A 39 -16.54 1.39 -13.62
C SER A 39 -15.53 1.98 -14.62
N ILE A 40 -15.21 1.21 -15.66
CA ILE A 40 -14.37 1.66 -16.79
C ILE A 40 -14.92 2.97 -17.40
N ARG A 41 -16.25 3.12 -17.44
CA ARG A 41 -16.90 4.33 -17.94
C ARG A 41 -16.58 5.55 -17.05
N ALA A 42 -16.60 5.37 -15.74
CA ALA A 42 -16.25 6.43 -14.79
C ALA A 42 -14.79 6.85 -14.89
N ILE A 43 -13.87 5.89 -15.08
CA ILE A 43 -12.44 6.17 -15.29
C ILE A 43 -12.23 6.93 -16.61
N ASN A 44 -12.80 6.48 -17.74
CA ASN A 44 -12.68 7.18 -19.01
C ASN A 44 -13.21 8.63 -18.91
N ALA A 45 -14.35 8.82 -18.24
CA ALA A 45 -14.94 10.15 -18.04
C ALA A 45 -14.03 11.05 -17.17
N ALA A 46 -13.49 10.53 -16.07
CA ALA A 46 -12.57 11.25 -15.19
C ALA A 46 -11.26 11.61 -15.90
N ALA A 47 -10.72 10.70 -16.72
CA ALA A 47 -9.53 10.94 -17.54
C ALA A 47 -9.79 11.92 -18.71
N GLY A 48 -11.05 12.27 -18.99
CA GLY A 48 -11.43 13.14 -20.12
C GLY A 48 -11.14 12.52 -21.49
N VAL A 49 -11.25 11.19 -21.60
CA VAL A 49 -11.04 10.43 -22.84
C VAL A 49 -12.34 9.80 -23.34
N SER A 50 -12.34 9.39 -24.62
CA SER A 50 -13.51 8.75 -25.24
C SER A 50 -13.75 7.35 -24.67
N PRO A 51 -15.01 6.85 -24.65
CA PRO A 51 -15.31 5.47 -24.29
C PRO A 51 -14.48 4.48 -25.15
N GLY A 52 -13.97 3.42 -24.51
CA GLY A 52 -13.15 2.40 -25.19
C GLY A 52 -11.64 2.68 -25.18
N ILE A 53 -11.18 3.87 -24.82
CA ILE A 53 -9.74 4.19 -24.78
C ILE A 53 -9.00 3.38 -23.71
N LEU A 54 -9.64 3.09 -22.56
CA LEU A 54 -9.05 2.21 -21.54
C LEU A 54 -8.79 0.81 -22.11
N HIS A 55 -9.79 0.20 -22.76
CA HIS A 55 -9.62 -1.12 -23.39
C HIS A 55 -8.54 -1.12 -24.49
N TYR A 56 -8.45 -0.05 -25.26
CA TYR A 56 -7.41 0.08 -26.28
C TYR A 56 -6.00 0.10 -25.69
N HIS A 57 -5.80 0.76 -24.52
CA HIS A 57 -4.47 0.91 -23.90
C HIS A 57 -4.07 -0.25 -23.00
N PHE A 58 -5.04 -0.83 -22.29
CA PHE A 58 -4.78 -1.77 -21.19
C PHE A 58 -5.51 -3.11 -21.34
N GLY A 59 -6.53 -3.21 -22.18
CA GLY A 59 -7.33 -4.42 -22.34
C GLY A 59 -8.40 -4.55 -21.26
N SER A 60 -8.06 -4.49 -19.99
CA SER A 60 -8.99 -4.59 -18.85
C SER A 60 -8.69 -3.56 -17.76
N LEU A 61 -9.56 -3.49 -16.75
CA LEU A 61 -9.34 -2.68 -15.55
C LEU A 61 -8.24 -3.29 -14.69
N GLU A 62 -8.23 -4.61 -14.58
CA GLU A 62 -7.23 -5.37 -13.83
C GLU A 62 -5.82 -5.11 -14.38
N GLU A 63 -5.64 -5.21 -15.70
CA GLU A 63 -4.35 -4.92 -16.34
C GLU A 63 -3.91 -3.46 -16.15
N LEU A 64 -4.86 -2.51 -16.19
CA LEU A 64 -4.55 -1.12 -15.86
C LEU A 64 -4.05 -0.99 -14.42
N VAL A 65 -4.72 -1.64 -13.46
CA VAL A 65 -4.33 -1.57 -12.05
C VAL A 65 -3.00 -2.28 -11.81
N LEU A 66 -2.74 -3.42 -12.42
CA LEU A 66 -1.45 -4.11 -12.34
C LEU A 66 -0.32 -3.25 -12.90
N GLU A 67 -0.54 -2.57 -14.03
CA GLU A 67 0.46 -1.63 -14.54
C GLU A 67 0.67 -0.45 -13.60
N LEU A 68 -0.41 0.10 -13.05
CA LEU A 68 -0.32 1.18 -12.07
C LEU A 68 0.49 0.72 -10.85
N LEU A 69 0.24 -0.48 -10.33
CA LEU A 69 1.03 -1.07 -9.25
C LEU A 69 2.49 -1.27 -9.64
N GLY A 70 2.77 -1.81 -10.82
CA GLY A 70 4.13 -2.10 -11.29
C GLY A 70 5.03 -0.88 -11.34
N ARG A 71 4.50 0.30 -11.63
CA ARG A 71 5.29 1.54 -11.72
C ARG A 71 6.04 1.89 -10.43
N PHE A 72 5.51 1.54 -9.27
CA PHE A 72 6.14 1.81 -7.99
C PHE A 72 6.55 0.54 -7.24
N MET A 73 5.92 -0.61 -7.49
CA MET A 73 6.31 -1.88 -6.88
C MET A 73 7.72 -2.30 -7.31
N ASP A 74 8.04 -2.18 -8.60
CA ASP A 74 9.35 -2.53 -9.12
C ASP A 74 10.52 -1.80 -8.44
N PRO A 75 10.56 -0.46 -8.33
CA PRO A 75 11.64 0.23 -7.64
C PRO A 75 11.62 -0.03 -6.13
N MET A 76 10.46 -0.07 -5.50
CA MET A 76 10.31 -0.32 -4.07
C MET A 76 10.79 -1.72 -3.67
N MET A 77 10.46 -2.75 -4.46
CA MET A 77 10.91 -4.12 -4.18
C MET A 77 12.41 -4.28 -4.40
N ARG A 78 12.98 -3.61 -5.41
CA ARG A 78 14.44 -3.56 -5.57
C ARG A 78 15.13 -2.96 -4.36
N GLU A 79 14.65 -1.84 -3.86
CA GLU A 79 15.17 -1.20 -2.65
C GLU A 79 15.09 -2.14 -1.43
N ARG A 80 13.96 -2.80 -1.23
CA ARG A 80 13.79 -3.80 -0.16
C ARG A 80 14.75 -4.97 -0.29
N GLU A 81 14.94 -5.50 -1.50
CA GLU A 81 15.90 -6.59 -1.75
C GLU A 81 17.35 -6.15 -1.50
N ASP A 82 17.70 -4.90 -1.84
CA ASP A 82 19.04 -4.36 -1.60
C ASP A 82 19.30 -4.18 -0.10
N LEU A 83 18.33 -3.65 0.65
CA LEU A 83 18.41 -3.53 2.12
C LEU A 83 18.53 -4.90 2.78
N LEU A 84 17.74 -5.88 2.34
CA LEU A 84 17.79 -7.24 2.86
C LEU A 84 19.14 -7.93 2.54
N ARG A 85 19.70 -7.66 1.37
CA ARG A 85 21.01 -8.16 0.97
C ARG A 85 22.11 -7.53 1.83
N ALA A 86 22.02 -6.22 2.11
CA ALA A 86 22.95 -5.53 2.99
C ALA A 86 22.89 -6.07 4.43
N LEU A 87 21.67 -6.33 4.94
CA LEU A 87 21.47 -6.96 6.24
C LEU A 87 22.17 -8.32 6.33
N LYS A 88 21.96 -9.20 5.33
CA LYS A 88 22.60 -10.53 5.27
C LYS A 88 24.14 -10.45 5.17
N ALA A 89 24.66 -9.43 4.50
CA ALA A 89 26.12 -9.23 4.36
C ALA A 89 26.77 -8.64 5.63
N GLY A 90 25.97 -8.08 6.55
CA GLY A 90 26.46 -7.47 7.78
C GLY A 90 27.09 -8.43 8.80
N GLY A 91 26.94 -9.75 8.62
CA GLY A 91 27.58 -10.78 9.44
C GLY A 91 27.09 -10.89 10.89
N HIS A 92 25.95 -10.27 11.21
CA HIS A 92 25.26 -10.38 12.49
C HIS A 92 23.86 -10.98 12.33
N SER A 93 23.30 -11.49 13.42
CA SER A 93 21.90 -11.92 13.40
C SER A 93 20.97 -10.72 13.21
N PRO A 94 19.93 -10.80 12.35
CA PRO A 94 19.02 -9.70 12.11
C PRO A 94 18.28 -9.31 13.39
N THR A 95 18.17 -8.03 13.65
CA THR A 95 17.28 -7.53 14.69
C THR A 95 15.87 -7.31 14.13
N ILE A 96 14.86 -7.44 14.97
CA ILE A 96 13.46 -7.18 14.56
C ILE A 96 13.29 -5.74 14.07
N ARG A 97 14.04 -4.79 14.65
CA ARG A 97 13.99 -3.39 14.21
C ARG A 97 14.51 -3.21 12.79
N GLU A 98 15.63 -3.82 12.44
CA GLU A 98 16.16 -3.78 11.07
C GLU A 98 15.16 -4.38 10.07
N ILE A 99 14.50 -5.47 10.43
CA ILE A 99 13.44 -6.08 9.62
C ILE A 99 12.25 -5.13 9.44
N ALA A 100 11.80 -4.47 10.52
CA ALA A 100 10.73 -3.48 10.46
C ALA A 100 11.10 -2.27 9.59
N GLU A 101 12.33 -1.79 9.67
CA GLU A 101 12.83 -0.70 8.83
C GLU A 101 12.87 -1.09 7.33
N ILE A 102 13.31 -2.30 6.99
CA ILE A 102 13.27 -2.83 5.61
C ILE A 102 11.83 -2.88 5.07
N LEU A 103 10.86 -3.19 5.91
CA LEU A 103 9.44 -3.20 5.54
C LEU A 103 8.86 -1.80 5.34
N VAL A 104 9.13 -0.90 6.28
CA VAL A 104 8.45 0.40 6.38
C VAL A 104 9.12 1.48 5.55
N MET A 105 10.46 1.59 5.62
CA MET A 105 11.17 2.76 5.08
C MET A 105 11.02 2.97 3.57
N PRO A 106 11.07 1.93 2.70
CA PRO A 106 10.85 2.14 1.27
C PRO A 106 9.46 2.67 0.94
N VAL A 107 8.43 2.22 1.66
CA VAL A 107 7.05 2.72 1.48
C VAL A 107 6.89 4.14 2.04
N ALA A 108 7.56 4.45 3.15
CA ALA A 108 7.55 5.80 3.72
C ALA A 108 8.23 6.82 2.80
N ARG A 109 9.39 6.47 2.21
CA ARG A 109 10.04 7.29 1.20
C ARG A 109 9.17 7.50 -0.02
N LEU A 110 8.52 6.45 -0.51
CA LEU A 110 7.54 6.59 -1.60
C LEU A 110 6.46 7.62 -1.24
N ALA A 111 5.90 7.55 -0.04
CA ALA A 111 4.83 8.45 0.39
C ALA A 111 5.28 9.91 0.58
N LEU A 112 6.52 10.15 1.05
CA LEU A 112 6.97 11.45 1.49
C LEU A 112 7.89 12.16 0.48
N GLU A 113 8.64 11.42 -0.33
CA GLU A 113 9.67 11.97 -1.21
C GLU A 113 9.26 12.00 -2.69
N HIS A 114 8.20 11.26 -3.07
CA HIS A 114 7.73 11.17 -4.46
C HIS A 114 6.46 12.00 -4.74
N GLY A 115 6.17 13.00 -3.90
CA GLY A 115 5.05 13.93 -4.06
C GLY A 115 3.68 13.27 -4.00
N GLU A 116 2.68 13.94 -4.61
CA GLU A 116 1.28 13.44 -4.61
C GLU A 116 1.12 12.08 -5.27
N ASP A 117 1.92 11.79 -6.30
CA ASP A 117 1.85 10.49 -6.98
C ASP A 117 2.33 9.36 -6.06
N GLY A 118 3.45 9.53 -5.37
CA GLY A 118 3.96 8.53 -4.44
C GLY A 118 2.99 8.27 -3.27
N TYR A 119 2.48 9.34 -2.65
CA TYR A 119 1.48 9.22 -1.60
C TYR A 119 0.19 8.55 -2.10
N GLY A 120 -0.30 8.95 -3.29
CA GLY A 120 -1.46 8.34 -3.92
C GLY A 120 -1.30 6.84 -4.17
N HIS A 121 -0.09 6.38 -4.52
CA HIS A 121 0.19 4.94 -4.65
C HIS A 121 0.13 4.19 -3.32
N VAL A 122 0.62 4.79 -2.24
CA VAL A 122 0.50 4.19 -0.89
C VAL A 122 -0.97 4.10 -0.48
N CYS A 123 -1.77 5.15 -0.73
CA CYS A 123 -3.21 5.13 -0.47
C CYS A 123 -3.95 4.07 -1.31
N LEU A 124 -3.59 3.93 -2.59
CA LEU A 124 -4.14 2.89 -3.46
C LEU A 124 -3.85 1.49 -2.90
N LEU A 125 -2.60 1.22 -2.56
CA LEU A 125 -2.20 -0.08 -2.03
C LEU A 125 -2.92 -0.38 -0.71
N ALA A 126 -3.00 0.61 0.20
CA ALA A 126 -3.74 0.49 1.45
C ALA A 126 -5.23 0.18 1.21
N ARG A 127 -5.84 0.81 0.20
CA ARG A 127 -7.23 0.54 -0.17
C ARG A 127 -7.43 -0.87 -0.70
N LEU A 128 -6.59 -1.31 -1.63
CA LEU A 128 -6.66 -2.66 -2.19
C LEU A 128 -6.48 -3.75 -1.12
N TYR A 129 -5.56 -3.53 -0.16
CA TYR A 129 -5.38 -4.43 0.98
C TYR A 129 -6.60 -4.45 1.90
N ALA A 130 -7.20 -3.29 2.20
CA ALA A 130 -8.41 -3.21 3.02
C ALA A 130 -9.60 -3.92 2.38
N ASP A 131 -9.74 -3.80 1.05
CA ASP A 131 -10.79 -4.47 0.27
C ASP A 131 -10.50 -5.95 -0.01
N ARG A 132 -9.31 -6.45 0.38
CA ARG A 132 -8.84 -7.81 0.05
C ARG A 132 -8.97 -8.12 -1.45
N ALA A 133 -8.59 -7.17 -2.28
CA ALA A 133 -8.75 -7.26 -3.73
C ALA A 133 -8.03 -8.50 -4.30
N PRO A 134 -8.71 -9.37 -5.07
CA PRO A 134 -8.12 -10.62 -5.60
C PRO A 134 -6.85 -10.39 -6.42
N LEU A 135 -6.75 -9.27 -7.13
CA LEU A 135 -5.56 -8.91 -7.91
C LEU A 135 -4.29 -8.77 -7.09
N LEU A 136 -4.39 -8.63 -5.74
CA LEU A 136 -3.23 -8.56 -4.86
C LEU A 136 -2.46 -9.88 -4.80
N GLU A 137 -3.12 -11.01 -5.01
CA GLU A 137 -2.44 -12.30 -5.11
C GLU A 137 -1.52 -12.32 -6.34
N GLU A 138 -2.00 -11.88 -7.48
CA GLU A 138 -1.19 -11.75 -8.70
C GLU A 138 -0.06 -10.72 -8.52
N ALA A 139 -0.36 -9.57 -7.92
CA ALA A 139 0.64 -8.55 -7.62
C ALA A 139 1.73 -9.08 -6.68
N ASN A 140 1.35 -9.85 -5.64
CA ASN A 140 2.30 -10.51 -4.75
C ASN A 140 3.19 -11.52 -5.47
N MET A 141 2.59 -12.37 -6.29
CA MET A 141 3.34 -13.36 -7.08
C MET A 141 4.31 -12.68 -8.05
N ARG A 142 3.91 -11.59 -8.67
CA ARG A 142 4.70 -10.88 -9.68
C ARG A 142 5.88 -10.10 -9.08
N TRP A 143 5.69 -9.44 -7.93
CA TRP A 143 6.68 -8.51 -7.39
C TRP A 143 7.21 -8.85 -6.01
N ALA A 144 6.41 -9.41 -5.11
CA ALA A 144 6.74 -9.49 -3.69
C ALA A 144 7.09 -10.89 -3.19
N SER A 145 6.72 -11.97 -3.88
CA SER A 145 6.84 -13.34 -3.37
C SER A 145 8.29 -13.70 -2.98
N ARG A 146 9.26 -13.31 -3.81
CA ARG A 146 10.67 -13.58 -3.55
C ARG A 146 11.19 -12.81 -2.33
N PHE A 147 10.84 -11.53 -2.22
CA PHE A 147 11.18 -10.72 -1.06
C PHE A 147 10.51 -11.26 0.20
N ASN A 148 9.22 -11.57 0.15
CA ASN A 148 8.46 -12.08 1.29
C ASN A 148 9.04 -13.40 1.81
N SER A 149 9.44 -14.32 0.93
CA SER A 149 10.10 -15.58 1.33
C SER A 149 11.42 -15.30 2.04
N ALA A 150 12.27 -14.44 1.47
CA ALA A 150 13.55 -14.11 2.05
C ALA A 150 13.42 -13.32 3.39
N LEU A 151 12.39 -12.52 3.53
CA LEU A 151 12.08 -11.80 4.78
C LEU A 151 11.60 -12.76 5.86
N PHE A 152 10.76 -13.72 5.48
CA PHE A 152 10.27 -14.77 6.38
C PHE A 152 11.44 -15.55 6.99
N GLU A 153 12.44 -15.95 6.20
CA GLU A 153 13.67 -16.57 6.69
C GLU A 153 14.40 -15.71 7.73
N GLN A 154 14.48 -14.38 7.52
CA GLN A 154 15.13 -13.50 8.48
C GLN A 154 14.32 -13.36 9.77
N LEU A 155 13.00 -13.40 9.69
CA LEU A 155 12.15 -13.41 10.88
C LEU A 155 12.27 -14.69 11.69
N GLN A 156 12.41 -15.86 11.03
CA GLN A 156 12.70 -17.13 11.71
C GLN A 156 14.03 -17.07 12.47
N LEU A 157 15.08 -16.49 11.84
CA LEU A 157 16.38 -16.31 12.49
C LEU A 157 16.32 -15.36 13.69
N ALA A 158 15.53 -14.29 13.58
CA ALA A 158 15.36 -13.30 14.65
C ALA A 158 14.42 -13.78 15.77
N ASN A 159 13.54 -14.72 15.49
CA ASN A 159 12.55 -15.27 16.43
C ASN A 159 12.47 -16.80 16.34
N PRO A 160 13.49 -17.54 16.79
CA PRO A 160 13.51 -18.99 16.63
C PRO A 160 12.42 -19.72 17.44
N GLU A 161 11.79 -19.04 18.40
CA GLU A 161 10.71 -19.60 19.21
C GLU A 161 9.32 -19.53 18.54
N LEU A 162 9.20 -18.77 17.44
CA LEU A 162 7.92 -18.61 16.75
C LEU A 162 7.74 -19.69 15.68
N HIS A 163 6.51 -20.20 15.57
CA HIS A 163 6.13 -21.14 14.52
C HIS A 163 5.74 -20.42 13.22
N ASP A 164 5.96 -21.07 12.09
CA ASP A 164 5.70 -20.52 10.75
C ASP A 164 4.32 -19.86 10.58
N PRO A 165 3.19 -20.45 11.03
CA PRO A 165 1.88 -19.82 10.89
C PRO A 165 1.76 -18.50 11.67
N GLU A 166 2.45 -18.39 12.82
CA GLU A 166 2.45 -17.16 13.62
C GLU A 166 3.29 -16.08 12.96
N ILE A 167 4.46 -16.43 12.41
CA ILE A 167 5.30 -15.51 11.65
C ILE A 167 4.54 -14.97 10.43
N ALA A 168 3.84 -15.85 9.69
CA ALA A 168 3.03 -15.44 8.53
C ALA A 168 1.91 -14.46 8.92
N LEU A 169 1.20 -14.74 10.02
CA LEU A 169 0.15 -13.85 10.54
C LEU A 169 0.72 -12.49 10.97
N ARG A 170 1.88 -12.48 11.67
CA ARG A 170 2.53 -11.25 12.10
C ARG A 170 3.00 -10.39 10.91
N LEU A 171 3.49 -11.02 9.84
CA LEU A 171 3.85 -10.34 8.60
C LEU A 171 2.64 -9.70 7.92
N ASP A 172 1.53 -10.42 7.84
CA ASP A 172 0.28 -9.89 7.30
C ASP A 172 -0.21 -8.67 8.11
N LEU A 173 -0.25 -8.80 9.44
CA LEU A 173 -0.62 -7.70 10.34
C LEU A 173 0.34 -6.51 10.22
N ALA A 174 1.64 -6.75 10.14
CA ALA A 174 2.64 -5.70 9.94
C ALA A 174 2.41 -4.96 8.63
N GLY A 175 2.08 -5.66 7.53
CA GLY A 175 1.71 -5.08 6.26
C GLY A 175 0.47 -4.18 6.35
N GLN A 176 -0.57 -4.62 7.04
CA GLN A 176 -1.78 -3.84 7.25
C GLN A 176 -1.51 -2.58 8.10
N VAL A 177 -0.76 -2.72 9.19
CA VAL A 177 -0.38 -1.60 10.08
C VAL A 177 0.43 -0.56 9.31
N LEU A 178 1.46 -0.97 8.60
CA LEU A 178 2.30 -0.02 7.85
C LEU A 178 1.50 0.71 6.76
N LEU A 179 0.69 0.00 5.99
CA LEU A 179 -0.10 0.62 4.92
C LEU A 179 -1.15 1.58 5.48
N ARG A 180 -1.85 1.18 6.54
CA ARG A 180 -2.83 2.05 7.21
C ARG A 180 -2.15 3.26 7.84
N GLY A 181 -1.02 3.08 8.52
CA GLY A 181 -0.25 4.16 9.15
C GLY A 181 0.27 5.17 8.12
N LEU A 182 0.87 4.67 7.02
CA LEU A 182 1.46 5.53 6.00
C LEU A 182 0.41 6.19 5.08
N SER A 183 -0.74 5.56 4.83
CA SER A 183 -1.84 6.21 4.10
C SER A 183 -2.54 7.32 4.90
N ALA A 184 -2.24 7.45 6.19
CA ALA A 184 -2.79 8.49 7.06
C ALA A 184 -1.82 9.65 7.33
N LEU A 185 -0.63 9.70 6.69
CA LEU A 185 0.41 10.70 6.96
C LEU A 185 -0.03 12.16 6.82
N HIS A 186 -0.99 12.44 5.95
CA HIS A 186 -1.52 13.79 5.71
C HIS A 186 -2.95 13.96 6.22
N GLN A 187 -3.45 13.01 7.02
CA GLN A 187 -4.78 13.10 7.59
C GLN A 187 -4.75 13.82 8.95
N PRO A 188 -5.75 14.63 9.26
CA PRO A 188 -5.88 15.21 10.60
C PRO A 188 -6.10 14.10 11.64
N PRO A 189 -5.80 14.37 12.92
CA PRO A 189 -6.14 13.46 14.00
C PRO A 189 -7.63 13.11 13.98
N VAL A 190 -7.97 11.91 14.45
CA VAL A 190 -9.39 11.55 14.59
C VAL A 190 -10.13 12.56 15.49
N PRO A 191 -11.39 12.92 15.20
CA PRO A 191 -12.07 14.07 15.81
C PRO A 191 -12.07 14.08 17.35
N TRP A 192 -12.13 12.93 18.01
CA TRP A 192 -12.13 12.86 19.46
C TRP A 192 -10.74 13.16 20.08
N LEU A 193 -9.64 12.95 19.34
CA LEU A 193 -8.28 13.36 19.75
C LEU A 193 -8.10 14.87 19.54
N GLU A 194 -8.58 15.39 18.41
CA GLU A 194 -8.56 16.82 18.13
C GLU A 194 -9.29 17.63 19.19
N GLN A 195 -10.48 17.16 19.62
CA GLN A 195 -11.25 17.75 20.72
C GLN A 195 -10.48 17.77 22.06
N ARG A 196 -9.48 16.92 22.24
CA ARG A 196 -8.58 16.89 23.40
C ARG A 196 -7.31 17.73 23.23
N GLY A 197 -7.21 18.47 22.13
CA GLY A 197 -6.04 19.29 21.82
C GLY A 197 -4.82 18.49 21.35
N VAL A 198 -5.01 17.24 20.91
CA VAL A 198 -3.94 16.45 20.32
C VAL A 198 -3.66 16.97 18.93
N ALA A 199 -2.47 17.54 18.74
CA ALA A 199 -2.01 18.04 17.44
C ALA A 199 -1.64 16.89 16.50
N ALA A 200 -1.64 17.18 15.18
CA ALA A 200 -1.07 16.27 14.18
C ALA A 200 0.43 16.06 14.45
N VAL A 201 0.87 14.83 14.24
CA VAL A 201 2.29 14.46 14.36
C VAL A 201 2.98 14.75 13.03
N GLU A 202 4.22 15.24 13.09
CA GLU A 202 5.05 15.43 11.90
C GLU A 202 5.21 14.12 11.11
N PRO A 203 5.14 14.14 9.76
CA PRO A 203 5.10 12.92 8.95
C PRO A 203 6.23 11.93 9.24
N TRP A 204 7.49 12.38 9.33
CA TRP A 204 8.61 11.49 9.67
C TRP A 204 8.55 10.94 11.08
N GLN A 205 8.04 11.71 12.04
CA GLN A 205 7.80 11.20 13.39
C GLN A 205 6.72 10.12 13.39
N GLN A 206 5.67 10.27 12.58
CA GLN A 206 4.65 9.23 12.40
C GLN A 206 5.26 7.97 11.78
N VAL A 207 6.15 8.09 10.80
CA VAL A 207 6.89 6.95 10.22
C VAL A 207 7.67 6.19 11.30
N HIS A 208 8.39 6.89 12.18
CA HIS A 208 9.12 6.25 13.28
C HIS A 208 8.17 5.49 14.24
N VAL A 209 7.02 6.07 14.55
CA VAL A 209 6.00 5.37 15.36
C VAL A 209 5.49 4.11 14.64
N VAL A 210 5.30 4.15 13.32
CA VAL A 210 4.92 2.97 12.53
C VAL A 210 6.02 1.90 12.58
N VAL A 211 7.29 2.29 12.44
CA VAL A 211 8.43 1.35 12.57
C VAL A 211 8.44 0.71 13.96
N ASP A 212 8.30 1.50 15.03
CA ASP A 212 8.29 1.01 16.40
C ASP A 212 7.15 0.03 16.64
N PHE A 213 5.94 0.35 16.13
CA PHE A 213 4.76 -0.50 16.29
C PHE A 213 4.91 -1.82 15.51
N VAL A 214 5.42 -1.76 14.27
CA VAL A 214 5.69 -2.94 13.45
C VAL A 214 6.77 -3.81 14.11
N ALA A 215 7.85 -3.21 14.59
CA ALA A 215 8.92 -3.94 15.28
C ALA A 215 8.40 -4.62 16.54
N ALA A 216 7.61 -3.92 17.37
CA ALA A 216 7.01 -4.50 18.57
C ALA A 216 6.06 -5.67 18.24
N GLY A 217 5.23 -5.54 17.18
CA GLY A 217 4.33 -6.60 16.74
C GLY A 217 5.06 -7.83 16.20
N LEU A 218 6.10 -7.63 15.40
CA LEU A 218 6.92 -8.71 14.86
C LEU A 218 7.74 -9.44 15.94
N GLY A 219 8.24 -8.71 16.95
CA GLY A 219 9.10 -9.23 17.99
C GLY A 219 8.41 -9.58 19.30
N ALA A 220 7.08 -9.46 19.38
CA ALA A 220 6.34 -9.77 20.60
C ALA A 220 6.55 -11.24 21.00
N ALA A 221 6.80 -11.49 22.29
CA ALA A 221 6.79 -12.85 22.81
C ALA A 221 5.43 -13.52 22.56
N GLN A 222 5.43 -14.86 22.45
CA GLN A 222 4.19 -15.61 22.31
C GLN A 222 3.29 -15.35 23.52
N ALA A 223 2.06 -14.90 23.26
CA ALA A 223 1.14 -14.57 24.33
C ALA A 223 0.75 -15.85 25.11
N GLN A 224 1.00 -15.86 26.41
CA GLN A 224 0.43 -16.88 27.29
C GLN A 224 -1.08 -16.63 27.38
N PRO A 225 -1.92 -17.69 27.29
CA PRO A 225 -3.36 -17.55 27.45
C PRO A 225 -3.64 -16.94 28.84
N THR A 226 -4.13 -15.71 28.87
CA THR A 226 -4.62 -15.09 30.10
C THR A 226 -6.02 -15.65 30.39
N GLY A 227 -6.41 -15.75 31.68
CA GLY A 227 -7.70 -16.34 32.09
C GLY A 227 -8.98 -15.66 31.52
N PHE A 228 -8.83 -14.67 30.60
CA PHE A 228 -9.92 -14.08 29.83
C PHE A 228 -10.45 -14.99 28.70
N HIS A 229 -9.78 -16.11 28.41
CA HIS A 229 -10.21 -17.10 27.43
C HIS A 229 -11.11 -18.20 28.03
N LYS A 230 -12.04 -17.86 28.93
CA LYS A 230 -13.17 -18.75 29.11
C LYS A 230 -14.00 -18.72 27.82
N PRO A 231 -14.17 -19.86 27.11
CA PRO A 231 -15.08 -19.88 25.97
C PRO A 231 -16.42 -19.34 26.45
N LEU A 232 -16.95 -18.34 25.73
CA LEU A 232 -18.34 -17.92 25.92
C LEU A 232 -19.16 -19.20 25.76
N SER A 233 -19.68 -19.70 26.88
CA SER A 233 -20.60 -20.85 26.84
C SER A 233 -21.69 -20.50 25.86
N ARG A 234 -21.88 -21.34 24.86
CA ARG A 234 -22.89 -21.18 23.81
C ARG A 234 -24.24 -20.90 24.49
N PHE A 235 -24.78 -19.71 24.25
CA PHE A 235 -26.19 -19.43 24.47
C PHE A 235 -27.02 -20.08 23.37
#